data_80d2fafb5a30324984febcd7ee9672e9
#
_entry.id   80d2fafb5a30324984febcd7ee9672e9
#
_cell.length_a   1.000
_cell.length_b   1.000
_cell.length_c   1.000
_cell.angle_alpha   90.00
_cell.angle_beta   90.00
_cell.angle_gamma   90.00
#
_symmetry.space_group_name_H-M   'P 1'
#
loop_
_entity.id
_entity.type
_entity.pdbx_description
1 polymer ?
#
loop_
_entity_poly.entity_id
_entity_poly.type
_entity_poly.pdbx_seq_one_letter_code
_entity_poly.pdbx_strand_id
1 'polypeptide(L)'
;METLIRRASQVCAALAGMAVAMAAMAAEASPAAPSPVQTQVHALDGHRVTLDVYPAAGPPRGAAILAHGFTRSRRTLAGHAQALADAGVLALTPDLPCTFDFRCNARALAALVGLLRAGGAFGAPVDRVMLVGFSAGGLSSLVAADTPGVVGFVGLDPFDRTMSGETERLGLATAGRLRTEALLLRAPPSRCNAEAVAAPWGAALPTLWRDELIAGASHCDFESPTDWMCRMACGDTDPERQRQVRQGLLDAAARWLR
;
A
#
# COMPACT_ATOMS: atom_id res chain seq x y z
N MET A 1 -73.94 -19.50 -17.91
CA MET A 1 -72.82 -20.25 -18.40
C MET A 1 -71.61 -19.34 -18.84
N GLU A 2 -71.91 -18.12 -19.25
CA GLU A 2 -70.88 -17.14 -19.71
C GLU A 2 -70.04 -16.48 -18.59
N THR A 3 -70.61 -16.40 -17.38
CA THR A 3 -69.89 -15.72 -16.26
C THR A 3 -68.74 -16.54 -15.63
N LEU A 4 -68.72 -17.85 -15.79
CA LEU A 4 -67.66 -18.76 -15.28
C LEU A 4 -66.46 -18.80 -16.20
N ILE A 5 -66.63 -18.59 -17.51
CA ILE A 5 -65.54 -18.63 -18.48
C ILE A 5 -64.68 -17.34 -18.40
N ARG A 6 -65.28 -16.18 -18.07
CA ARG A 6 -64.50 -14.92 -17.92
C ARG A 6 -63.64 -14.88 -16.70
N ARG A 7 -63.93 -15.60 -15.62
CA ARG A 7 -63.13 -15.65 -14.42
C ARG A 7 -61.87 -16.55 -14.56
N ALA A 8 -61.97 -17.60 -15.37
CA ALA A 8 -60.83 -18.48 -15.64
C ALA A 8 -59.73 -17.81 -16.49
N SER A 9 -60.09 -16.95 -17.45
CA SER A 9 -59.14 -16.25 -18.32
C SER A 9 -58.39 -15.14 -17.59
N GLN A 10 -58.93 -14.53 -16.54
CA GLN A 10 -58.26 -13.47 -15.79
C GLN A 10 -57.25 -14.03 -14.78
N VAL A 11 -57.44 -15.25 -14.28
CA VAL A 11 -56.50 -15.88 -13.35
C VAL A 11 -55.24 -16.39 -14.07
N CYS A 12 -55.39 -16.90 -15.32
CA CYS A 12 -54.23 -17.33 -16.10
C CYS A 12 -53.33 -16.15 -16.58
N ALA A 13 -53.90 -14.97 -16.85
CA ALA A 13 -53.16 -13.80 -17.25
C ALA A 13 -52.33 -13.19 -16.08
N ALA A 14 -52.82 -13.29 -14.83
CA ALA A 14 -52.13 -12.80 -13.65
C ALA A 14 -50.94 -13.69 -13.25
N LEU A 15 -50.99 -15.00 -13.48
CA LEU A 15 -49.90 -15.92 -13.18
C LEU A 15 -48.75 -15.89 -14.21
N ALA A 16 -49.04 -15.56 -15.47
CA ALA A 16 -48.06 -15.39 -16.52
C ALA A 16 -47.22 -14.09 -16.34
N GLY A 17 -47.81 -13.05 -15.76
CA GLY A 17 -47.10 -11.78 -15.49
C GLY A 17 -46.13 -11.85 -14.32
N MET A 18 -46.32 -12.71 -13.34
CA MET A 18 -45.41 -12.89 -12.17
C MET A 18 -44.20 -13.74 -12.48
N ALA A 19 -44.24 -14.64 -13.47
CA ALA A 19 -43.14 -15.47 -13.84
C ALA A 19 -42.04 -14.73 -14.64
N VAL A 20 -42.41 -13.64 -15.37
CA VAL A 20 -41.45 -12.84 -16.14
C VAL A 20 -40.71 -11.80 -15.28
N ALA A 21 -41.29 -11.39 -14.14
CA ALA A 21 -40.66 -10.41 -13.24
C ALA A 21 -39.59 -11.04 -12.33
N MET A 22 -39.52 -12.36 -12.15
CA MET A 22 -38.52 -13.04 -11.32
C MET A 22 -37.24 -13.45 -12.07
N ALA A 23 -37.22 -13.38 -13.40
CA ALA A 23 -36.03 -13.74 -14.20
C ALA A 23 -35.04 -12.58 -14.45
N ALA A 24 -35.34 -11.35 -13.97
CA ALA A 24 -34.52 -10.17 -14.22
C ALA A 24 -33.60 -9.77 -13.05
N MET A 25 -33.52 -10.55 -11.98
CA MET A 25 -32.76 -10.19 -10.76
C MET A 25 -31.57 -11.10 -10.45
N ALA A 26 -30.88 -11.69 -11.40
CA ALA A 26 -29.68 -12.48 -11.12
C ALA A 26 -28.67 -12.42 -12.27
N ALA A 27 -28.25 -11.22 -12.59
CA ALA A 27 -26.96 -11.04 -13.24
C ALA A 27 -26.06 -10.25 -12.27
N GLU A 28 -25.77 -10.82 -11.10
CA GLU A 28 -24.61 -10.39 -10.30
C GLU A 28 -23.39 -10.73 -11.15
N ALA A 29 -22.71 -9.68 -11.65
CA ALA A 29 -21.47 -9.84 -12.36
C ALA A 29 -20.51 -10.61 -11.43
N SER A 30 -20.12 -11.81 -11.83
CA SER A 30 -19.03 -12.54 -11.16
C SER A 30 -17.86 -11.58 -11.00
N PRO A 31 -17.26 -11.49 -9.81
CA PRO A 31 -16.09 -10.65 -9.62
C PRO A 31 -15.05 -11.05 -10.68
N ALA A 32 -14.60 -10.08 -11.46
CA ALA A 32 -13.56 -10.32 -12.47
C ALA A 32 -12.34 -10.93 -11.77
N ALA A 33 -11.78 -11.99 -12.38
CA ALA A 33 -10.56 -12.60 -11.86
C ALA A 33 -9.48 -11.51 -11.69
N PRO A 34 -8.70 -11.53 -10.61
CA PRO A 34 -7.65 -10.54 -10.38
C PRO A 34 -6.69 -10.51 -11.57
N SER A 35 -6.39 -9.32 -12.07
CA SER A 35 -5.44 -9.16 -13.17
C SER A 35 -4.04 -9.58 -12.70
N PRO A 36 -3.25 -10.26 -13.56
CA PRO A 36 -1.92 -10.74 -13.17
C PRO A 36 -0.98 -9.58 -12.85
N VAL A 37 -0.07 -9.81 -11.91
CA VAL A 37 1.04 -8.89 -11.60
C VAL A 37 1.90 -8.68 -12.85
N GLN A 38 2.27 -7.44 -13.14
CA GLN A 38 3.07 -7.06 -14.30
C GLN A 38 4.40 -6.47 -13.84
N THR A 39 5.51 -7.01 -14.33
CA THR A 39 6.83 -6.40 -14.12
C THR A 39 7.10 -5.40 -15.25
N GLN A 40 7.43 -4.17 -14.88
CA GLN A 40 7.72 -3.06 -15.81
C GLN A 40 9.05 -2.40 -15.46
N VAL A 41 9.63 -1.68 -16.43
CA VAL A 41 10.86 -0.90 -16.23
C VAL A 41 10.59 0.54 -16.65
N HIS A 42 10.86 1.49 -15.75
CA HIS A 42 10.66 2.91 -15.97
C HIS A 42 11.95 3.70 -15.73
N ALA A 43 12.10 4.84 -16.41
CA ALA A 43 13.12 5.83 -16.09
C ALA A 43 12.56 6.75 -14.99
N LEU A 44 13.15 6.72 -13.80
CA LEU A 44 12.75 7.52 -12.64
C LEU A 44 13.97 8.31 -12.16
N ASP A 45 13.91 9.63 -12.21
CA ASP A 45 15.01 10.53 -11.80
C ASP A 45 16.37 10.13 -12.41
N GLY A 46 16.38 9.76 -13.71
CA GLY A 46 17.60 9.33 -14.43
C GLY A 46 18.01 7.86 -14.21
N HIS A 47 17.32 7.11 -13.38
CA HIS A 47 17.60 5.70 -13.09
C HIS A 47 16.61 4.76 -13.79
N ARG A 48 17.10 3.60 -14.25
CA ARG A 48 16.24 2.51 -14.70
C ARG A 48 15.77 1.72 -13.50
N VAL A 49 14.48 1.81 -13.20
CA VAL A 49 13.85 1.15 -12.05
C VAL A 49 12.92 0.04 -12.54
N THR A 50 13.15 -1.17 -12.09
CA THR A 50 12.22 -2.29 -12.26
C THR A 50 11.19 -2.24 -11.14
N LEU A 51 9.92 -2.41 -11.48
CA LEU A 51 8.85 -2.46 -10.50
C LEU A 51 7.81 -3.51 -10.88
N ASP A 52 7.15 -4.07 -9.87
CA ASP A 52 5.98 -4.91 -10.06
C ASP A 52 4.72 -4.07 -9.82
N VAL A 53 3.76 -4.20 -10.74
CA VAL A 53 2.45 -3.54 -10.70
C VAL A 53 1.40 -4.58 -10.33
N TYR A 54 0.65 -4.31 -9.29
CA TYR A 54 -0.47 -5.11 -8.78
C TYR A 54 -1.76 -4.35 -9.12
N PRO A 55 -2.46 -4.73 -10.20
CA PRO A 55 -3.68 -4.03 -10.61
C PRO A 55 -4.77 -4.15 -9.56
N ALA A 56 -5.46 -3.06 -9.33
CA ALA A 56 -6.61 -3.04 -8.42
C ALA A 56 -7.73 -3.97 -8.90
N ALA A 57 -8.46 -4.56 -7.98
CA ALA A 57 -9.71 -5.25 -8.27
C ALA A 57 -10.79 -4.23 -8.69
N GLY A 58 -10.85 -3.91 -9.98
CA GLY A 58 -11.73 -2.90 -10.56
C GLY A 58 -11.08 -1.50 -10.68
N PRO A 59 -11.87 -0.43 -10.88
CA PRO A 59 -11.34 0.94 -10.94
C PRO A 59 -10.60 1.29 -9.65
N PRO A 60 -9.32 1.75 -9.72
CA PRO A 60 -8.54 2.02 -8.51
C PRO A 60 -9.09 3.23 -7.74
N ARG A 61 -9.21 3.08 -6.42
CA ARG A 61 -9.57 4.17 -5.50
C ARG A 61 -8.40 5.14 -5.24
N GLY A 62 -7.21 4.77 -5.65
CA GLY A 62 -5.96 5.46 -5.48
C GLY A 62 -4.81 4.48 -5.72
N ALA A 63 -3.57 4.91 -5.46
CA ALA A 63 -2.40 4.07 -5.58
C ALA A 63 -1.59 4.00 -4.28
N ALA A 64 -0.83 2.91 -4.12
CA ALA A 64 0.18 2.75 -3.08
C ALA A 64 1.52 2.38 -3.69
N ILE A 65 2.59 3.04 -3.28
CA ILE A 65 3.97 2.70 -3.64
C ILE A 65 4.64 2.14 -2.39
N LEU A 66 5.15 0.90 -2.48
CA LEU A 66 5.75 0.19 -1.36
C LEU A 66 7.27 0.05 -1.57
N ALA A 67 8.04 0.78 -0.79
CA ALA A 67 9.50 0.87 -0.85
C ALA A 67 10.15 -0.13 0.11
N HIS A 68 11.00 -1.02 -0.43
CA HIS A 68 11.68 -2.06 0.34
C HIS A 68 12.84 -1.54 1.21
N GLY A 69 13.27 -2.35 2.19
CA GLY A 69 14.40 -2.09 3.07
C GLY A 69 15.78 -2.23 2.39
N PHE A 70 16.83 -1.96 3.17
CA PHE A 70 18.22 -2.13 2.74
C PHE A 70 18.52 -3.59 2.37
N THR A 71 19.24 -3.81 1.25
CA THR A 71 19.55 -5.15 0.69
C THR A 71 18.34 -6.01 0.35
N ARG A 72 17.15 -5.40 0.29
CA ARG A 72 15.91 -6.09 -0.09
C ARG A 72 15.56 -5.78 -1.55
N SER A 73 14.42 -6.22 -2.00
CA SER A 73 13.90 -5.98 -3.35
C SER A 73 12.38 -5.79 -3.32
N ARG A 74 11.83 -5.36 -4.44
CA ARG A 74 10.39 -5.22 -4.66
C ARG A 74 9.55 -6.43 -4.22
N ARG A 75 10.15 -7.64 -4.22
CA ARG A 75 9.45 -8.90 -3.90
C ARG A 75 9.13 -9.04 -2.42
N THR A 76 9.89 -8.39 -1.53
CA THR A 76 9.69 -8.54 -0.08
C THR A 76 8.43 -7.83 0.45
N LEU A 77 7.78 -7.01 -0.38
CA LEU A 77 6.50 -6.35 -0.06
C LEU A 77 5.35 -6.83 -0.96
N ALA A 78 5.57 -7.89 -1.75
CA ALA A 78 4.59 -8.42 -2.71
C ALA A 78 3.25 -8.81 -2.07
N GLY A 79 3.28 -9.44 -0.91
CA GLY A 79 2.05 -9.85 -0.20
C GLY A 79 1.25 -8.67 0.36
N HIS A 80 1.92 -7.58 0.77
CA HIS A 80 1.25 -6.35 1.16
C HIS A 80 0.64 -5.63 -0.06
N ALA A 81 1.39 -5.58 -1.17
CA ALA A 81 0.92 -5.00 -2.43
C ALA A 81 -0.31 -5.76 -2.96
N GLN A 82 -0.29 -7.10 -2.92
CA GLN A 82 -1.44 -7.91 -3.32
C GLN A 82 -2.66 -7.65 -2.44
N ALA A 83 -2.49 -7.58 -1.13
CA ALA A 83 -3.61 -7.29 -0.21
C ALA A 83 -4.24 -5.90 -0.48
N LEU A 84 -3.44 -4.91 -0.83
CA LEU A 84 -3.91 -3.59 -1.23
C LEU A 84 -4.64 -3.63 -2.58
N ALA A 85 -4.11 -4.40 -3.55
CA ALA A 85 -4.74 -4.60 -4.85
C ALA A 85 -6.11 -5.28 -4.74
N ASP A 86 -6.21 -6.32 -3.91
CA ASP A 86 -7.48 -7.00 -3.59
C ASP A 86 -8.48 -6.05 -2.92
N ALA A 87 -8.01 -5.05 -2.19
CA ALA A 87 -8.81 -3.99 -1.59
C ALA A 87 -9.13 -2.81 -2.54
N GLY A 88 -8.83 -2.94 -3.84
CA GLY A 88 -9.15 -1.92 -4.85
C GLY A 88 -8.16 -0.76 -4.92
N VAL A 89 -6.90 -0.97 -4.54
CA VAL A 89 -5.81 0.01 -4.63
C VAL A 89 -4.80 -0.45 -5.69
N LEU A 90 -4.41 0.42 -6.62
CA LEU A 90 -3.30 0.13 -7.53
C LEU A 90 -2.00 0.13 -6.71
N ALA A 91 -1.34 -1.04 -6.56
CA ALA A 91 -0.12 -1.12 -5.77
C ALA A 91 1.12 -1.33 -6.64
N LEU A 92 2.21 -0.65 -6.29
CA LEU A 92 3.48 -0.72 -7.00
C LEU A 92 4.62 -0.99 -6.01
N THR A 93 5.49 -1.94 -6.36
CA THR A 93 6.69 -2.23 -5.58
C THR A 93 7.93 -1.99 -6.46
N PRO A 94 8.63 -0.84 -6.34
CA PRO A 94 9.86 -0.58 -7.09
C PRO A 94 11.08 -1.21 -6.42
N ASP A 95 12.08 -1.64 -7.23
CA ASP A 95 13.46 -1.81 -6.76
C ASP A 95 14.10 -0.42 -6.63
N LEU A 96 14.48 -0.04 -5.42
CA LEU A 96 15.06 1.27 -5.15
C LEU A 96 16.47 1.37 -5.78
N PRO A 97 16.76 2.43 -6.58
CA PRO A 97 17.97 2.49 -7.40
C PRO A 97 19.26 2.78 -6.61
N CYS A 98 19.16 3.34 -5.41
CA CYS A 98 20.30 3.87 -4.67
C CYS A 98 20.48 3.16 -3.33
N THR A 99 21.64 2.52 -3.10
CA THR A 99 21.86 1.66 -1.92
C THR A 99 21.90 2.46 -0.60
N PHE A 100 22.59 3.61 -0.56
CA PHE A 100 22.76 4.43 0.66
C PHE A 100 22.32 5.88 0.52
N ASP A 101 21.88 6.29 -0.67
CA ASP A 101 21.37 7.64 -0.89
C ASP A 101 19.84 7.63 -0.81
N PHE A 102 19.34 7.89 0.39
CA PHE A 102 17.89 7.93 0.67
C PHE A 102 17.19 9.09 -0.04
N ARG A 103 17.91 10.20 -0.32
CA ARG A 103 17.37 11.31 -1.10
C ARG A 103 17.25 10.96 -2.58
N CYS A 104 18.22 10.22 -3.12
CA CYS A 104 18.11 9.66 -4.48
C CYS A 104 16.88 8.75 -4.59
N ASN A 105 16.70 7.83 -3.66
CA ASN A 105 15.51 6.97 -3.63
C ASN A 105 14.22 7.79 -3.50
N ALA A 106 14.21 8.82 -2.66
CA ALA A 106 13.06 9.71 -2.50
C ALA A 106 12.71 10.44 -3.81
N ARG A 107 13.71 10.93 -4.59
CA ARG A 107 13.45 11.54 -5.91
C ARG A 107 12.88 10.52 -6.90
N ALA A 108 13.37 9.28 -6.90
CA ALA A 108 12.82 8.21 -7.74
C ALA A 108 11.35 7.90 -7.36
N LEU A 109 11.02 7.84 -6.06
CA LEU A 109 9.65 7.67 -5.58
C LEU A 109 8.76 8.86 -5.98
N ALA A 110 9.25 10.10 -5.85
CA ALA A 110 8.54 11.30 -6.29
C ALA A 110 8.27 11.30 -7.81
N ALA A 111 9.24 10.85 -8.61
CA ALA A 111 9.06 10.68 -10.05
C ALA A 111 7.99 9.63 -10.37
N LEU A 112 7.94 8.52 -9.61
CA LEU A 112 6.91 7.49 -9.77
C LEU A 112 5.50 8.03 -9.40
N VAL A 113 5.39 8.84 -8.35
CA VAL A 113 4.14 9.58 -8.03
C VAL A 113 3.74 10.47 -9.22
N GLY A 114 4.68 11.18 -9.83
CA GLY A 114 4.45 12.01 -11.03
C GLY A 114 3.91 11.19 -12.20
N LEU A 115 4.45 10.00 -12.48
CA LEU A 115 3.96 9.11 -13.53
C LEU A 115 2.55 8.60 -13.27
N LEU A 116 2.21 8.25 -12.02
CA LEU A 116 0.85 7.86 -11.63
C LEU A 116 -0.15 8.98 -11.89
N ARG A 117 0.22 10.22 -11.53
CA ARG A 117 -0.63 11.40 -11.72
C ARG A 117 -0.78 11.81 -13.17
N ALA A 118 0.23 11.60 -13.99
CA ALA A 118 0.15 11.87 -15.42
C ALA A 118 -0.74 10.87 -16.17
N GLY A 119 -0.91 9.67 -15.63
CA GLY A 119 -1.60 8.58 -16.32
C GLY A 119 -0.78 7.98 -17.46
N GLY A 120 -1.40 7.08 -18.23
CA GLY A 120 -0.78 6.42 -19.38
C GLY A 120 0.02 5.17 -19.00
N ALA A 121 1.13 5.32 -18.26
CA ALA A 121 1.99 4.19 -17.89
C ALA A 121 1.27 3.11 -17.05
N PHE A 122 0.33 3.53 -16.22
CA PHE A 122 -0.43 2.66 -15.29
C PHE A 122 -1.96 2.75 -15.49
N GLY A 123 -2.40 3.24 -16.65
CA GLY A 123 -3.80 3.45 -16.97
C GLY A 123 -4.24 4.91 -16.78
N ALA A 124 -5.43 5.13 -16.23
CA ALA A 124 -5.95 6.47 -15.95
C ALA A 124 -5.10 7.21 -14.90
N PRO A 125 -5.07 8.55 -14.91
CA PRO A 125 -4.43 9.35 -13.87
C PRO A 125 -4.92 8.98 -12.47
N VAL A 126 -3.98 8.93 -11.50
CA VAL A 126 -4.28 8.65 -10.08
C VAL A 126 -3.77 9.82 -9.25
N ASP A 127 -4.69 10.59 -8.65
CA ASP A 127 -4.36 11.81 -7.90
C ASP A 127 -4.08 11.58 -6.41
N ARG A 128 -4.40 10.39 -5.89
CA ARG A 128 -4.22 10.05 -4.47
C ARG A 128 -3.26 8.88 -4.35
N VAL A 129 -2.07 9.15 -3.83
CA VAL A 129 -1.00 8.16 -3.66
C VAL A 129 -0.63 8.03 -2.18
N MET A 130 -0.56 6.81 -1.68
CA MET A 130 -0.02 6.47 -0.36
C MET A 130 1.41 5.95 -0.54
N LEU A 131 2.36 6.52 0.20
CA LEU A 131 3.72 5.98 0.28
C LEU A 131 3.84 5.05 1.48
N VAL A 132 4.34 3.86 1.25
CA VAL A 132 4.64 2.85 2.27
C VAL A 132 6.12 2.54 2.21
N GLY A 133 6.81 2.52 3.35
CA GLY A 133 8.21 2.19 3.34
C GLY A 133 8.62 1.29 4.50
N PHE A 134 9.29 0.18 4.18
CA PHE A 134 9.86 -0.74 5.15
C PHE A 134 11.32 -0.36 5.45
N SER A 135 11.69 -0.26 6.74
CA SER A 135 13.07 -0.06 7.17
C SER A 135 13.72 1.16 6.48
N ALA A 136 14.80 0.98 5.73
CA ALA A 136 15.47 2.00 4.90
C ALA A 136 14.54 2.61 3.82
N GLY A 137 13.62 1.82 3.29
CA GLY A 137 12.56 2.31 2.41
C GLY A 137 11.60 3.26 3.12
N GLY A 138 11.40 3.08 4.44
CA GLY A 138 10.66 3.99 5.30
C GLY A 138 11.25 5.40 5.33
N LEU A 139 12.58 5.49 5.48
CA LEU A 139 13.28 6.77 5.42
C LEU A 139 13.14 7.45 4.05
N SER A 140 13.34 6.69 2.96
CA SER A 140 13.19 7.22 1.60
C SER A 140 11.75 7.69 1.32
N SER A 141 10.75 6.92 1.76
CA SER A 141 9.34 7.25 1.62
C SER A 141 8.95 8.49 2.44
N LEU A 142 9.46 8.62 3.67
CA LEU A 142 9.24 9.81 4.50
C LEU A 142 9.77 11.08 3.81
N VAL A 143 11.00 11.01 3.24
CA VAL A 143 11.60 12.14 2.52
C VAL A 143 10.80 12.54 1.28
N ALA A 144 10.11 11.58 0.63
CA ALA A 144 9.26 11.81 -0.52
C ALA A 144 7.81 12.18 -0.16
N ALA A 145 7.41 12.11 1.12
CA ALA A 145 6.00 12.10 1.50
C ALA A 145 5.25 13.43 1.27
N ASP A 146 5.94 14.57 1.17
CA ASP A 146 5.33 15.85 0.81
C ASP A 146 5.26 16.10 -0.72
N THR A 147 5.54 15.08 -1.55
CA THR A 147 5.37 15.17 -3.01
C THR A 147 3.90 15.42 -3.35
N PRO A 148 3.58 16.39 -4.26
CA PRO A 148 2.20 16.65 -4.67
C PRO A 148 1.49 15.38 -5.17
N GLY A 149 0.32 15.08 -4.62
CA GLY A 149 -0.45 13.86 -4.88
C GLY A 149 -0.27 12.77 -3.82
N VAL A 150 0.74 12.88 -2.95
CA VAL A 150 0.85 12.00 -1.77
C VAL A 150 -0.13 12.46 -0.70
N VAL A 151 -1.00 11.55 -0.28
CA VAL A 151 -2.07 11.83 0.71
C VAL A 151 -1.86 11.10 2.03
N GLY A 152 -0.86 10.23 2.12
CA GLY A 152 -0.53 9.52 3.36
C GLY A 152 0.82 8.83 3.28
N PHE A 153 1.49 8.69 4.42
CA PHE A 153 2.74 7.97 4.60
C PHE A 153 2.60 6.88 5.66
N VAL A 154 3.08 5.67 5.35
CA VAL A 154 3.18 4.55 6.30
C VAL A 154 4.63 4.14 6.48
N GLY A 155 5.14 4.25 7.69
CA GLY A 155 6.43 3.69 8.10
C GLY A 155 6.25 2.28 8.69
N LEU A 156 6.81 1.28 8.03
CA LEU A 156 6.86 -0.12 8.48
C LEU A 156 8.21 -0.38 9.14
N ASP A 157 8.26 -0.36 10.45
CA ASP A 157 9.45 -0.44 11.28
C ASP A 157 10.63 0.34 10.68
N PRO A 158 10.46 1.68 10.51
CA PRO A 158 11.35 2.49 9.70
C PRO A 158 12.75 2.62 10.33
N PHE A 159 13.72 2.88 9.47
CA PHE A 159 15.10 3.18 9.84
C PHE A 159 15.38 4.67 9.71
N ASP A 160 16.32 5.19 10.53
CA ASP A 160 16.79 6.56 10.44
C ASP A 160 18.31 6.65 10.58
N ARG A 161 18.91 7.68 10.00
CA ARG A 161 20.35 7.94 10.15
C ARG A 161 20.72 9.40 9.91
N THR A 162 21.88 9.79 10.43
CA THR A 162 22.55 11.04 10.07
C THR A 162 23.28 10.86 8.74
N MET A 163 23.08 11.78 7.81
CA MET A 163 23.79 11.79 6.53
C MET A 163 25.16 12.45 6.68
N SER A 164 26.08 12.15 5.76
CA SER A 164 27.42 12.75 5.75
C SER A 164 27.35 14.28 5.70
N GLY A 165 28.02 14.94 6.61
CA GLY A 165 28.02 16.40 6.73
C GLY A 165 26.81 17.00 7.47
N GLU A 166 25.90 16.19 7.97
CA GLU A 166 24.74 16.62 8.77
C GLU A 166 24.97 16.31 10.27
N THR A 167 24.33 17.08 11.13
CA THR A 167 24.37 16.89 12.59
C THR A 167 23.13 16.21 13.12
N GLU A 168 22.01 16.29 12.39
CA GLU A 168 20.73 15.70 12.74
C GLU A 168 20.43 14.48 11.85
N ARG A 169 19.63 13.55 12.35
CA ARG A 169 19.14 12.42 11.57
C ARG A 169 18.18 12.91 10.50
N LEU A 170 18.35 12.43 9.27
CA LEU A 170 17.54 12.83 8.10
C LEU A 170 16.05 12.64 8.32
N GLY A 171 15.67 11.47 8.88
CA GLY A 171 14.27 11.15 9.13
C GLY A 171 13.66 12.03 10.20
N LEU A 172 14.35 12.25 11.32
CA LEU A 172 13.88 13.10 12.40
C LEU A 172 13.65 14.55 11.93
N ALA A 173 14.65 15.12 11.21
CA ALA A 173 14.54 16.45 10.62
C ALA A 173 13.38 16.57 9.62
N THR A 174 13.11 15.49 8.85
CA THR A 174 12.02 15.45 7.90
C THR A 174 10.67 15.29 8.58
N ALA A 175 10.57 14.40 9.57
CA ALA A 175 9.35 14.15 10.33
C ALA A 175 8.81 15.43 10.98
N GLY A 176 9.68 16.25 11.58
CA GLY A 176 9.26 17.48 12.25
C GLY A 176 8.63 18.56 11.34
N ARG A 177 8.74 18.42 10.04
CA ARG A 177 8.14 19.36 9.06
C ARG A 177 7.16 18.73 8.08
N LEU A 178 6.89 17.42 8.22
CA LEU A 178 5.95 16.70 7.34
C LEU A 178 4.55 17.29 7.47
N ARG A 179 3.88 17.51 6.33
CA ARG A 179 2.48 17.98 6.27
C ARG A 179 1.49 16.89 5.92
N THR A 180 1.99 15.83 5.27
CA THR A 180 1.19 14.65 4.93
C THR A 180 0.88 13.82 6.17
N GLU A 181 -0.35 13.30 6.31
CA GLU A 181 -0.71 12.41 7.41
C GLU A 181 0.18 11.16 7.43
N ALA A 182 0.50 10.68 8.64
CA ALA A 182 1.42 9.56 8.84
C ALA A 182 0.84 8.46 9.75
N LEU A 183 1.20 7.22 9.44
CA LEU A 183 1.05 6.04 10.29
C LEU A 183 2.43 5.42 10.52
N LEU A 184 2.75 5.12 11.76
CA LEU A 184 3.93 4.32 12.10
C LEU A 184 3.48 2.97 12.67
N LEU A 185 3.97 1.88 12.09
CA LEU A 185 3.86 0.52 12.63
C LEU A 185 5.27 0.07 12.98
N ARG A 186 5.53 -0.23 14.24
CA ARG A 186 6.90 -0.43 14.75
C ARG A 186 7.06 -1.77 15.47
N ALA A 187 8.24 -2.37 15.35
CA ALA A 187 8.70 -3.44 16.24
C ALA A 187 9.32 -2.86 17.52
N PRO A 188 9.41 -3.68 18.60
CA PRO A 188 10.28 -3.38 19.73
C PRO A 188 11.73 -3.15 19.32
N PRO A 189 12.54 -2.42 20.13
CA PRO A 189 13.95 -2.21 19.87
C PRO A 189 14.71 -3.53 19.64
N SER A 190 15.51 -3.55 18.59
CA SER A 190 16.37 -4.69 18.23
C SER A 190 17.53 -4.23 17.37
N ARG A 191 18.54 -5.11 17.21
CA ARG A 191 19.67 -4.83 16.31
C ARG A 191 19.23 -4.55 14.86
N CYS A 192 18.14 -5.17 14.41
CA CYS A 192 17.67 -5.08 13.02
C CYS A 192 16.97 -3.77 12.69
N ASN A 193 16.39 -3.10 13.68
CA ASN A 193 15.83 -1.76 13.54
C ASN A 193 16.72 -0.68 14.20
N ALA A 194 18.00 -1.01 14.42
CA ALA A 194 19.00 -0.15 15.07
C ALA A 194 18.50 0.42 16.40
N GLU A 195 17.99 -0.47 17.27
CA GLU A 195 17.42 -0.15 18.59
C GLU A 195 16.26 0.84 18.48
N ALA A 196 15.36 0.59 17.52
CA ALA A 196 14.20 1.45 17.21
C ALA A 196 14.61 2.91 16.90
N VAL A 197 15.65 3.09 16.10
CA VAL A 197 16.29 4.38 15.81
C VAL A 197 15.32 5.46 15.29
N ALA A 198 14.21 5.05 14.63
CA ALA A 198 13.16 5.94 14.15
C ALA A 198 12.03 6.21 15.17
N ALA A 199 12.08 5.65 16.38
CA ALA A 199 11.06 5.88 17.40
C ALA A 199 10.79 7.37 17.70
N PRO A 200 11.78 8.29 17.67
CA PRO A 200 11.55 9.71 17.87
C PRO A 200 10.64 10.37 16.82
N TRP A 201 10.42 9.74 15.65
CA TRP A 201 9.48 10.26 14.64
C TRP A 201 8.06 10.38 15.18
N GLY A 202 7.63 9.46 16.06
CA GLY A 202 6.31 9.49 16.66
C GLY A 202 6.00 10.80 17.39
N ALA A 203 6.97 11.35 18.11
CA ALA A 203 6.83 12.63 18.79
C ALA A 203 7.06 13.84 17.87
N ALA A 204 7.81 13.67 16.77
CA ALA A 204 8.17 14.76 15.87
C ALA A 204 7.13 15.03 14.77
N LEU A 205 6.35 14.02 14.36
CA LEU A 205 5.36 14.12 13.27
C LEU A 205 4.15 14.97 13.68
N PRO A 206 3.93 16.18 13.11
CA PRO A 206 2.82 17.04 13.49
C PRO A 206 1.46 16.51 13.01
N THR A 207 1.47 15.64 12.00
CA THR A 207 0.28 15.07 11.35
C THR A 207 0.18 13.56 11.56
N LEU A 208 0.71 13.06 12.68
CA LEU A 208 0.65 11.65 13.02
C LEU A 208 -0.80 11.22 13.31
N TRP A 209 -1.31 10.33 12.48
CA TRP A 209 -2.62 9.73 12.71
C TRP A 209 -2.54 8.62 13.78
N ARG A 210 -1.55 7.73 13.67
CA ARG A 210 -1.38 6.59 14.58
C ARG A 210 0.08 6.18 14.65
N ASP A 211 0.56 5.87 15.85
CA ASP A 211 1.85 5.24 16.13
C ASP A 211 1.61 3.97 16.93
N GLU A 212 1.90 2.82 16.35
CA GLU A 212 1.57 1.53 16.91
C GLU A 212 2.81 0.66 17.07
N LEU A 213 3.10 0.27 18.32
CA LEU A 213 4.10 -0.74 18.62
C LEU A 213 3.44 -2.12 18.60
N ILE A 214 3.80 -2.95 17.63
CA ILE A 214 3.32 -4.32 17.53
C ILE A 214 4.11 -5.20 18.49
N ALA A 215 3.47 -5.55 19.60
CA ALA A 215 4.13 -6.26 20.69
C ALA A 215 4.74 -7.59 20.22
N GLY A 216 6.02 -7.80 20.55
CA GLY A 216 6.77 -9.00 20.20
C GLY A 216 7.10 -9.15 18.71
N ALA A 217 6.81 -8.16 17.87
CA ALA A 217 7.17 -8.22 16.45
C ALA A 217 8.70 -8.20 16.26
N SER A 218 9.17 -9.01 15.32
CA SER A 218 10.52 -8.88 14.76
C SER A 218 10.51 -7.88 13.60
N HIS A 219 11.67 -7.38 13.21
CA HIS A 219 11.81 -6.54 12.01
C HIS A 219 11.24 -7.22 10.75
N CYS A 220 11.35 -8.56 10.69
CA CYS A 220 10.89 -9.36 9.56
C CYS A 220 9.37 -9.53 9.47
N ASP A 221 8.61 -9.28 10.54
CA ASP A 221 7.14 -9.32 10.51
C ASP A 221 6.54 -8.23 9.61
N PHE A 222 7.33 -7.21 9.26
CA PHE A 222 6.91 -6.10 8.39
C PHE A 222 7.14 -6.37 6.89
N GLU A 223 7.75 -7.50 6.53
CA GLU A 223 7.83 -7.99 5.15
C GLU A 223 6.70 -8.98 4.85
N SER A 224 6.33 -9.08 3.57
CA SER A 224 5.40 -10.10 3.09
C SER A 224 5.63 -10.36 1.59
N PRO A 225 6.24 -11.48 1.18
CA PRO A 225 6.77 -12.54 2.04
C PRO A 225 8.10 -12.16 2.71
N THR A 226 8.38 -12.78 3.84
CA THR A 226 9.68 -12.73 4.51
C THR A 226 10.55 -13.89 4.05
N ASP A 227 11.81 -13.63 3.73
CA ASP A 227 12.75 -14.69 3.37
C ASP A 227 13.52 -15.26 4.59
N TRP A 228 14.26 -16.36 4.32
CA TRP A 228 15.03 -17.04 5.34
C TRP A 228 16.17 -16.21 5.91
N MET A 229 16.77 -15.30 5.10
CA MET A 229 17.89 -14.44 5.56
C MET A 229 17.43 -13.43 6.59
N CYS A 230 16.28 -12.81 6.37
CA CYS A 230 15.71 -11.91 7.37
C CYS A 230 15.44 -12.66 8.68
N ARG A 231 14.78 -13.82 8.61
CA ARG A 231 14.48 -14.63 9.80
C ARG A 231 15.75 -15.04 10.57
N MET A 232 16.80 -15.47 9.87
CA MET A 232 18.08 -15.81 10.51
C MET A 232 18.75 -14.60 11.19
N ALA A 233 18.67 -13.42 10.60
CA ALA A 233 19.33 -12.23 11.09
C ALA A 233 18.53 -11.51 12.19
N CYS A 234 17.21 -11.48 12.08
CA CYS A 234 16.33 -10.59 12.82
C CYS A 234 15.22 -11.30 13.61
N GLY A 235 15.21 -12.62 13.62
CA GLY A 235 14.24 -13.45 14.34
C GLY A 235 13.05 -13.91 13.49
N ASP A 236 12.35 -14.90 14.02
CA ASP A 236 11.21 -15.51 13.36
C ASP A 236 10.01 -14.58 13.24
N THR A 237 9.23 -14.82 12.21
CA THR A 237 7.97 -14.13 11.98
C THR A 237 6.79 -14.87 12.60
N ASP A 238 5.73 -14.14 12.88
CA ASP A 238 4.47 -14.67 13.38
C ASP A 238 3.30 -14.24 12.46
N PRO A 239 2.45 -15.18 12.03
CA PRO A 239 1.33 -14.86 11.14
C PRO A 239 0.34 -13.85 11.72
N GLU A 240 0.14 -13.81 13.05
CA GLU A 240 -0.74 -12.84 13.69
C GLU A 240 -0.17 -11.43 13.61
N ARG A 241 1.13 -11.26 13.93
CA ARG A 241 1.82 -9.96 13.83
C ARG A 241 1.84 -9.46 12.38
N GLN A 242 2.09 -10.36 11.41
CA GLN A 242 2.00 -10.01 9.98
C GLN A 242 0.58 -9.60 9.57
N ARG A 243 -0.46 -10.22 10.15
CA ARG A 243 -1.86 -9.78 9.92
C ARG A 243 -2.11 -8.38 10.49
N GLN A 244 -1.59 -8.07 11.69
CA GLN A 244 -1.70 -6.74 12.29
C GLN A 244 -1.02 -5.67 11.41
N VAL A 245 0.19 -5.92 10.91
CA VAL A 245 0.87 -5.02 9.96
C VAL A 245 0.01 -4.81 8.70
N ARG A 246 -0.50 -5.89 8.11
CA ARG A 246 -1.35 -5.83 6.93
C ARG A 246 -2.64 -5.07 7.20
N GLN A 247 -3.28 -5.28 8.35
CA GLN A 247 -4.49 -4.56 8.73
C GLN A 247 -4.22 -3.05 8.84
N GLY A 248 -3.12 -2.65 9.46
CA GLY A 248 -2.72 -1.24 9.51
C GLY A 248 -2.56 -0.60 8.13
N LEU A 249 -2.01 -1.34 7.15
CA LEU A 249 -1.92 -0.86 5.76
C LEU A 249 -3.31 -0.71 5.11
N LEU A 250 -4.22 -1.66 5.33
CA LEU A 250 -5.58 -1.61 4.80
C LEU A 250 -6.39 -0.47 5.43
N ASP A 251 -6.22 -0.23 6.73
CA ASP A 251 -6.85 0.90 7.44
C ASP A 251 -6.36 2.24 6.87
N ALA A 252 -5.05 2.37 6.62
CA ALA A 252 -4.46 3.56 6.01
C ALA A 252 -5.00 3.80 4.59
N ALA A 253 -5.07 2.74 3.77
CA ALA A 253 -5.66 2.82 2.45
C ALA A 253 -7.14 3.21 2.50
N ALA A 254 -7.93 2.64 3.42
CA ALA A 254 -9.32 2.99 3.62
C ALA A 254 -9.51 4.44 4.10
N ARG A 255 -8.56 4.99 4.84
CA ARG A 255 -8.59 6.39 5.31
C ARG A 255 -8.24 7.36 4.20
N TRP A 256 -7.17 7.09 3.46
CA TRP A 256 -6.56 8.08 2.57
C TRP A 256 -6.90 7.93 1.08
N LEU A 257 -7.29 6.74 0.62
CA LEU A 257 -7.54 6.43 -0.79
C LEU A 257 -9.04 6.22 -1.09
N ARG A 258 -9.85 7.19 -0.66
CA ARG A 258 -11.32 7.17 -0.88
C ARG A 258 -11.71 7.97 -2.11
#